data_f9983c7e697a614783385a44e2b46bf7
#
_entry.id   f9983c7e697a614783385a44e2b46bf7
#
_cell.length_a   1.000
_cell.length_b   1.000
_cell.length_c   1.000
_cell.angle_alpha   90.00
_cell.angle_beta   90.00
_cell.angle_gamma   90.00
#
_symmetry.space_group_name_H-M   'P 1'
#
loop_
_entity.id
_entity.type
_entity.pdbx_description
1 polymer ?
#
loop_
_entity_poly.entity_id
_entity_poly.type
_entity_poly.pdbx_seq_one_letter_code
_entity_poly.pdbx_strand_id
1 'polypeptide(L)'
;MPMLQIALDCLKLGEALRVSSEVEEYADIIEIGTPLLKSEGLRTVEILKKVFMEKIIFADMKTMDVGDLEARMAFDAGADIMSVCSVAPRQTIKAAIDEGKTRNKKVLVDLLGEKDKINSAESIKELGPQYFCIHTGIDEQKAGMNPFETIKAFSKKISVPFAVAGGIKPEDISKIMPFNPSIIIVGGYITKAQYPKEAAKLLHAEIKGFEKK
;
A
#
# COMPACT_ATOMS: atom_id res chain seq x y z
N MET A 1 0.21 -3.87 16.10
CA MET A 1 -0.20 -2.50 15.70
C MET A 1 -0.01 -2.36 14.20
N PRO A 2 -0.96 -1.77 13.44
CA PRO A 2 -0.78 -1.56 12.01
C PRO A 2 0.35 -0.56 11.73
N MET A 3 1.03 -0.78 10.61
CA MET A 3 2.01 0.15 10.08
C MET A 3 1.32 1.29 9.34
N LEU A 4 1.80 2.51 9.49
CA LEU A 4 1.37 3.65 8.68
C LEU A 4 2.21 3.70 7.39
N GLN A 5 1.56 3.51 6.26
CA GLN A 5 2.14 3.64 4.92
C GLN A 5 1.71 4.97 4.30
N ILE A 6 2.67 5.76 3.83
CA ILE A 6 2.41 7.05 3.19
C ILE A 6 2.64 6.93 1.70
N ALA A 7 1.56 7.08 0.91
CA ALA A 7 1.58 6.93 -0.53
C ALA A 7 1.90 8.26 -1.24
N LEU A 8 2.99 8.27 -1.99
CA LEU A 8 3.49 9.42 -2.75
C LEU A 8 2.95 9.37 -4.19
N ASP A 9 1.79 9.96 -4.42
CA ASP A 9 1.14 10.04 -5.74
C ASP A 9 1.47 11.33 -6.52
N CYS A 10 2.51 12.04 -6.10
CA CYS A 10 3.05 13.20 -6.83
C CYS A 10 3.71 12.74 -8.15
N LEU A 11 3.96 13.69 -9.07
CA LEU A 11 4.54 13.39 -10.38
C LEU A 11 6.04 13.69 -10.47
N LYS A 12 6.65 14.21 -9.39
CA LYS A 12 8.05 14.64 -9.37
C LYS A 12 8.80 14.09 -8.18
N LEU A 13 9.97 13.52 -8.44
CA LEU A 13 10.86 12.99 -7.41
C LEU A 13 11.22 14.04 -6.34
N GLY A 14 11.47 15.29 -6.73
CA GLY A 14 11.79 16.35 -5.76
C GLY A 14 10.67 16.62 -4.77
N GLU A 15 9.40 16.53 -5.20
CA GLU A 15 8.24 16.63 -4.31
C GLU A 15 8.15 15.41 -3.39
N ALA A 16 8.35 14.21 -3.93
CA ALA A 16 8.37 12.97 -3.16
C ALA A 16 9.42 13.02 -2.04
N LEU A 17 10.64 13.44 -2.34
CA LEU A 17 11.72 13.59 -1.35
C LEU A 17 11.36 14.59 -0.27
N ARG A 18 10.82 15.76 -0.63
CA ARG A 18 10.40 16.79 0.32
C ARG A 18 9.33 16.25 1.27
N VAL A 19 8.25 15.68 0.74
CA VAL A 19 7.17 15.13 1.57
C VAL A 19 7.68 13.99 2.45
N SER A 20 8.46 13.06 1.90
CA SER A 20 9.02 11.95 2.68
C SER A 20 9.87 12.43 3.86
N SER A 21 10.72 13.45 3.65
CA SER A 21 11.55 14.02 4.73
C SER A 21 10.70 14.69 5.82
N GLU A 22 9.58 15.32 5.46
CA GLU A 22 8.69 15.95 6.43
C GLU A 22 7.94 14.90 7.29
N VAL A 23 7.63 13.72 6.73
CA VAL A 23 6.79 12.70 7.37
C VAL A 23 7.56 11.50 7.90
N GLU A 24 8.87 11.42 7.68
CA GLU A 24 9.71 10.27 7.98
C GLU A 24 9.52 9.74 9.41
N GLU A 25 9.42 10.63 10.39
CA GLU A 25 9.25 10.29 11.81
C GLU A 25 7.99 9.44 12.07
N TYR A 26 6.95 9.62 11.25
CA TYR A 26 5.63 8.99 11.44
C TYR A 26 5.35 7.85 10.48
N ALA A 27 6.13 7.74 9.38
CA ALA A 27 5.96 6.69 8.38
C ALA A 27 6.72 5.42 8.76
N ASP A 28 6.06 4.27 8.75
CA ASP A 28 6.71 2.96 8.79
C ASP A 28 7.11 2.53 7.38
N ILE A 29 6.26 2.84 6.39
CA ILE A 29 6.44 2.49 4.98
C ILE A 29 6.32 3.76 4.13
N ILE A 30 7.27 3.98 3.24
CA ILE A 30 7.20 5.00 2.19
C ILE A 30 6.83 4.31 0.88
N GLU A 31 5.70 4.68 0.30
CA GLU A 31 5.22 4.12 -0.95
C GLU A 31 5.49 5.06 -2.12
N ILE A 32 6.17 4.53 -3.12
CA ILE A 32 6.29 5.17 -4.43
C ILE A 32 5.04 4.81 -5.21
N GLY A 33 4.11 5.77 -5.29
CA GLY A 33 2.82 5.58 -5.94
C GLY A 33 2.93 5.33 -7.44
N THR A 34 1.96 4.63 -8.00
CA THR A 34 1.91 4.34 -9.45
C THR A 34 2.08 5.58 -10.33
N PRO A 35 1.48 6.76 -10.01
CA PRO A 35 1.71 7.97 -10.79
C PRO A 35 3.17 8.41 -10.83
N LEU A 36 3.87 8.33 -9.70
CA LEU A 36 5.29 8.69 -9.60
C LEU A 36 6.18 7.70 -10.36
N LEU A 37 5.91 6.40 -10.23
CA LEU A 37 6.62 5.36 -10.99
C LEU A 37 6.45 5.53 -12.51
N LYS A 38 5.24 5.87 -12.96
CA LYS A 38 4.97 6.11 -14.39
C LYS A 38 5.60 7.40 -14.91
N SER A 39 5.76 8.40 -14.07
CA SER A 39 6.32 9.70 -14.43
C SER A 39 7.86 9.72 -14.42
N GLU A 40 8.49 9.08 -13.42
CA GLU A 40 9.94 9.20 -13.16
C GLU A 40 10.68 7.85 -13.21
N GLY A 41 9.95 6.74 -13.33
CA GLY A 41 10.50 5.38 -13.39
C GLY A 41 11.01 4.83 -12.06
N LEU A 42 11.55 3.60 -12.11
CA LEU A 42 12.07 2.88 -10.94
C LEU A 42 13.30 3.54 -10.28
N ARG A 43 13.94 4.49 -10.94
CA ARG A 43 14.97 5.31 -10.32
C ARG A 43 14.49 6.03 -9.05
N THR A 44 13.19 6.31 -8.96
CA THR A 44 12.59 6.89 -7.74
C THR A 44 12.69 5.94 -6.56
N VAL A 45 12.51 4.64 -6.79
CA VAL A 45 12.67 3.59 -5.76
C VAL A 45 14.12 3.56 -5.26
N GLU A 46 15.09 3.53 -6.18
CA GLU A 46 16.53 3.52 -5.83
C GLU A 46 16.93 4.73 -4.98
N ILE A 47 16.46 5.91 -5.36
CA ILE A 47 16.81 7.15 -4.66
C ILE A 47 16.15 7.19 -3.29
N LEU A 48 14.85 6.89 -3.18
CA LEU A 48 14.16 6.90 -1.91
C LEU A 48 14.70 5.82 -0.96
N LYS A 49 15.07 4.62 -1.46
CA LYS A 49 15.72 3.60 -0.63
C LYS A 49 17.08 4.04 -0.10
N LYS A 50 17.89 4.75 -0.91
CA LYS A 50 19.19 5.29 -0.48
C LYS A 50 19.06 6.40 0.57
N VAL A 51 18.04 7.25 0.43
CA VAL A 51 17.81 8.38 1.36
C VAL A 51 17.18 7.89 2.67
N PHE A 52 16.22 6.97 2.59
CA PHE A 52 15.44 6.47 3.73
C PHE A 52 15.77 4.98 3.99
N MET A 53 17.03 4.65 4.22
CA MET A 53 17.54 3.26 4.33
C MET A 53 16.82 2.43 5.39
N GLU A 54 16.43 3.05 6.51
CA GLU A 54 15.75 2.38 7.63
C GLU A 54 14.25 2.19 7.41
N LYS A 55 13.69 2.81 6.37
CA LYS A 55 12.26 2.67 6.06
C LYS A 55 12.01 1.50 5.12
N ILE A 56 10.84 0.91 5.28
CA ILE A 56 10.32 -0.04 4.30
C ILE A 56 9.91 0.76 3.05
N ILE A 57 10.44 0.37 1.91
CA ILE A 57 10.11 0.98 0.62
C ILE A 57 9.14 0.10 -0.13
N PHE A 58 8.01 0.67 -0.51
CA PHE A 58 6.97 0.00 -1.26
C PHE A 58 6.90 0.59 -2.68
N ALA A 59 6.98 -0.28 -3.70
CA ALA A 59 6.79 0.10 -5.10
C ALA A 59 5.38 -0.28 -5.56
N ASP A 60 4.51 0.71 -5.78
CA ASP A 60 3.13 0.47 -6.24
C ASP A 60 3.09 0.25 -7.75
N MET A 61 3.64 -0.92 -8.17
CA MET A 61 3.79 -1.30 -9.56
C MET A 61 2.45 -1.52 -10.26
N LYS A 62 1.44 -1.99 -9.51
CA LYS A 62 0.16 -2.44 -10.07
C LYS A 62 0.35 -3.36 -11.28
N THR A 63 1.27 -4.32 -11.12
CA THR A 63 1.66 -5.29 -12.16
C THR A 63 0.45 -6.02 -12.70
N MET A 64 0.35 -6.09 -14.03
CA MET A 64 -0.73 -6.75 -14.77
C MET A 64 -0.25 -7.89 -15.66
N ASP A 65 1.05 -7.92 -16.00
CA ASP A 65 1.69 -8.94 -16.83
C ASP A 65 3.16 -9.07 -16.44
N VAL A 66 3.86 -10.10 -16.96
CA VAL A 66 5.30 -10.38 -16.73
C VAL A 66 5.71 -10.26 -15.25
N GLY A 67 4.94 -10.93 -14.37
CA GLY A 67 5.02 -10.75 -12.91
C GLY A 67 6.41 -10.96 -12.30
N ASP A 68 7.19 -11.95 -12.78
CA ASP A 68 8.54 -12.19 -12.32
C ASP A 68 9.51 -11.07 -12.75
N LEU A 69 9.36 -10.55 -13.96
CA LEU A 69 10.21 -9.48 -14.47
C LEU A 69 9.95 -8.17 -13.73
N GLU A 70 8.68 -7.75 -13.60
CA GLU A 70 8.34 -6.51 -12.90
C GLU A 70 8.68 -6.57 -11.40
N ALA A 71 8.47 -7.73 -10.76
CA ALA A 71 8.88 -7.94 -9.37
C ALA A 71 10.41 -7.83 -9.22
N ARG A 72 11.16 -8.45 -10.12
CA ARG A 72 12.63 -8.36 -10.16
C ARG A 72 13.08 -6.91 -10.30
N MET A 73 12.51 -6.18 -11.26
CA MET A 73 12.84 -4.77 -11.48
C MET A 73 12.60 -3.90 -10.24
N ALA A 74 11.46 -4.09 -9.57
CA ALA A 74 11.15 -3.36 -8.35
C ALA A 74 12.13 -3.69 -7.21
N PHE A 75 12.44 -4.98 -7.01
CA PHE A 75 13.35 -5.41 -5.94
C PHE A 75 14.81 -5.07 -6.23
N ASP A 76 15.26 -5.12 -7.48
CA ASP A 76 16.60 -4.67 -7.88
C ASP A 76 16.77 -3.16 -7.67
N ALA A 77 15.71 -2.37 -7.85
CA ALA A 77 15.68 -0.96 -7.51
C ALA A 77 15.66 -0.69 -5.98
N GLY A 78 15.51 -1.71 -5.15
CA GLY A 78 15.57 -1.59 -3.69
C GLY A 78 14.23 -1.60 -2.97
N ALA A 79 13.12 -1.90 -3.65
CA ALA A 79 11.84 -2.10 -2.97
C ALA A 79 11.89 -3.27 -1.99
N ASP A 80 11.22 -3.14 -0.86
CA ASP A 80 11.02 -4.20 0.13
C ASP A 80 9.68 -4.90 -0.09
N ILE A 81 8.73 -4.17 -0.66
CA ILE A 81 7.39 -4.65 -1.03
C ILE A 81 7.04 -4.10 -2.41
N MET A 82 6.33 -4.88 -3.22
CA MET A 82 5.74 -4.43 -4.49
C MET A 82 4.28 -4.85 -4.61
N SER A 83 3.52 -4.19 -5.47
CA SER A 83 2.12 -4.54 -5.72
C SER A 83 1.91 -5.25 -7.06
N VAL A 84 0.99 -6.22 -7.08
CA VAL A 84 0.41 -6.83 -8.27
C VAL A 84 -1.11 -6.70 -8.18
N CYS A 85 -1.79 -6.43 -9.30
CA CYS A 85 -3.25 -6.35 -9.30
C CYS A 85 -3.88 -7.75 -9.20
N SER A 86 -4.93 -7.89 -8.40
CA SER A 86 -5.70 -9.14 -8.30
C SER A 86 -6.41 -9.52 -9.60
N VAL A 87 -6.74 -8.52 -10.41
CA VAL A 87 -7.36 -8.70 -11.75
C VAL A 87 -6.37 -9.15 -12.83
N ALA A 88 -5.06 -9.24 -12.50
CA ALA A 88 -4.05 -9.81 -13.38
C ALA A 88 -4.26 -11.34 -13.55
N PRO A 89 -3.73 -11.94 -14.63
CA PRO A 89 -3.75 -13.40 -14.78
C PRO A 89 -3.13 -14.09 -13.56
N ARG A 90 -3.73 -15.21 -13.12
CA ARG A 90 -3.26 -15.97 -11.96
C ARG A 90 -1.78 -16.35 -12.05
N GLN A 91 -1.30 -16.62 -13.26
CA GLN A 91 0.10 -16.93 -13.53
C GLN A 91 1.02 -15.74 -13.24
N THR A 92 0.60 -14.53 -13.60
CA THR A 92 1.32 -13.27 -13.33
C THR A 92 1.43 -13.02 -11.83
N ILE A 93 0.32 -13.18 -11.09
CA ILE A 93 0.30 -13.02 -9.63
C ILE A 93 1.25 -14.03 -8.97
N LYS A 94 1.15 -15.31 -9.40
CA LYS A 94 2.02 -16.37 -8.89
C LYS A 94 3.50 -16.07 -9.16
N ALA A 95 3.84 -15.66 -10.38
CA ALA A 95 5.22 -15.37 -10.77
C ALA A 95 5.81 -14.21 -9.94
N ALA A 96 5.04 -13.13 -9.69
CA ALA A 96 5.47 -12.04 -8.83
C ALA A 96 5.70 -12.50 -7.38
N ILE A 97 4.78 -13.32 -6.82
CA ILE A 97 4.90 -13.85 -5.46
C ILE A 97 6.12 -14.77 -5.33
N ASP A 98 6.37 -15.66 -6.29
CA ASP A 98 7.51 -16.57 -6.28
C ASP A 98 8.84 -15.82 -6.37
N GLU A 99 8.93 -14.78 -7.21
CA GLU A 99 10.11 -13.90 -7.27
C GLU A 99 10.36 -13.18 -5.94
N GLY A 100 9.29 -12.68 -5.30
CA GLY A 100 9.39 -12.10 -3.96
C GLY A 100 9.93 -13.08 -2.92
N LYS A 101 9.44 -14.32 -2.91
CA LYS A 101 9.92 -15.38 -2.01
C LYS A 101 11.40 -15.69 -2.21
N THR A 102 11.86 -15.81 -3.45
CA THR A 102 13.28 -16.13 -3.74
C THR A 102 14.24 -15.04 -3.25
N ARG A 103 13.76 -13.80 -3.15
CA ARG A 103 14.54 -12.63 -2.72
C ARG A 103 14.31 -12.24 -1.26
N ASN A 104 13.50 -12.98 -0.52
CA ASN A 104 13.04 -12.61 0.83
C ASN A 104 12.38 -11.22 0.86
N LYS A 105 11.62 -10.90 -0.19
CA LYS A 105 10.84 -9.68 -0.35
C LYS A 105 9.36 -10.00 -0.32
N LYS A 106 8.52 -8.98 -0.20
CA LYS A 106 7.08 -9.15 -0.03
C LYS A 106 6.30 -8.70 -1.27
N VAL A 107 5.21 -9.40 -1.53
CA VAL A 107 4.25 -9.02 -2.58
C VAL A 107 2.89 -8.78 -1.95
N LEU A 108 2.32 -7.62 -2.25
CA LEU A 108 0.97 -7.24 -1.91
C LEU A 108 0.08 -7.41 -3.14
N VAL A 109 -1.04 -8.12 -2.99
CA VAL A 109 -2.07 -8.23 -4.04
C VAL A 109 -3.10 -7.14 -3.83
N ASP A 110 -3.17 -6.18 -4.75
CA ASP A 110 -4.12 -5.07 -4.71
C ASP A 110 -5.47 -5.49 -5.30
N LEU A 111 -6.53 -5.41 -4.48
CA LEU A 111 -7.92 -5.77 -4.87
C LEU A 111 -8.67 -4.61 -5.55
N LEU A 112 -7.94 -3.60 -6.04
CA LEU A 112 -8.51 -2.52 -6.84
C LEU A 112 -9.17 -3.08 -8.10
N GLY A 113 -10.38 -2.59 -8.40
CA GLY A 113 -11.14 -3.02 -9.59
C GLY A 113 -11.92 -4.31 -9.42
N GLU A 114 -11.73 -5.05 -8.31
CA GLU A 114 -12.52 -6.25 -8.01
C GLU A 114 -13.94 -5.88 -7.55
N LYS A 115 -14.94 -6.49 -8.19
CA LYS A 115 -16.33 -6.35 -7.78
C LYS A 115 -16.62 -7.10 -6.48
N ASP A 116 -16.03 -8.28 -6.31
CA ASP A 116 -16.11 -9.09 -5.09
C ASP A 116 -14.67 -9.35 -4.58
N LYS A 117 -14.19 -8.42 -3.76
CA LYS A 117 -12.84 -8.46 -3.20
C LYS A 117 -12.58 -9.71 -2.33
N ILE A 118 -13.64 -10.25 -1.71
CA ILE A 118 -13.52 -11.42 -0.83
C ILE A 118 -13.35 -12.70 -1.64
N ASN A 119 -14.20 -12.93 -2.63
CA ASN A 119 -14.08 -14.10 -3.50
C ASN A 119 -12.79 -14.07 -4.32
N SER A 120 -12.35 -12.89 -4.77
CA SER A 120 -11.06 -12.74 -5.43
C SER A 120 -9.91 -13.14 -4.50
N ALA A 121 -9.85 -12.59 -3.28
CA ALA A 121 -8.83 -12.96 -2.31
C ALA A 121 -8.84 -14.46 -1.95
N GLU A 122 -10.03 -15.06 -1.78
CA GLU A 122 -10.18 -16.51 -1.54
C GLU A 122 -9.56 -17.34 -2.66
N SER A 123 -9.73 -16.93 -3.92
CA SER A 123 -9.17 -17.63 -5.07
C SER A 123 -7.65 -17.51 -5.20
N ILE A 124 -7.05 -16.48 -4.60
CA ILE A 124 -5.64 -16.11 -4.74
C ILE A 124 -4.81 -16.51 -3.51
N LYS A 125 -5.43 -16.60 -2.32
CA LYS A 125 -4.71 -16.76 -1.04
C LYS A 125 -3.71 -17.92 -1.01
N GLU A 126 -4.01 -19.04 -1.70
CA GLU A 126 -3.15 -20.21 -1.74
C GLU A 126 -1.84 -19.99 -2.53
N LEU A 127 -1.76 -18.94 -3.35
CA LEU A 127 -0.51 -18.53 -4.00
C LEU A 127 0.50 -17.99 -2.97
N GLY A 128 0.02 -17.61 -1.78
CA GLY A 128 0.83 -17.17 -0.64
C GLY A 128 1.32 -15.73 -0.74
N PRO A 129 0.44 -14.75 -1.08
CA PRO A 129 0.79 -13.34 -0.97
C PRO A 129 1.04 -12.98 0.50
N GLN A 130 1.91 -12.02 0.75
CA GLN A 130 2.17 -11.56 2.10
C GLN A 130 1.10 -10.59 2.60
N TYR A 131 0.46 -9.88 1.69
CA TYR A 131 -0.64 -8.97 2.01
C TYR A 131 -1.68 -8.96 0.89
N PHE A 132 -2.94 -8.73 1.26
CA PHE A 132 -3.96 -8.18 0.35
C PHE A 132 -4.16 -6.70 0.65
N CYS A 133 -4.53 -5.89 -0.35
CA CYS A 133 -4.97 -4.52 -0.13
C CYS A 133 -6.46 -4.38 -0.45
N ILE A 134 -7.26 -4.03 0.55
CA ILE A 134 -8.63 -3.59 0.35
C ILE A 134 -8.56 -2.13 -0.09
N HIS A 135 -8.56 -1.92 -1.39
CA HIS A 135 -8.36 -0.62 -2.00
C HIS A 135 -9.67 -0.08 -2.57
N THR A 136 -10.02 1.16 -2.17
CA THR A 136 -11.07 1.94 -2.80
C THR A 136 -10.41 3.04 -3.63
N GLY A 137 -10.40 2.88 -4.95
CA GLY A 137 -9.76 3.82 -5.87
C GLY A 137 -10.35 5.23 -5.78
N ILE A 138 -9.60 6.23 -6.25
CA ILE A 138 -10.04 7.64 -6.22
C ILE A 138 -11.37 7.82 -6.95
N ASP A 139 -11.56 7.13 -8.07
CA ASP A 139 -12.78 7.25 -8.86
C ASP A 139 -13.95 6.51 -8.20
N GLU A 140 -13.71 5.38 -7.51
CA GLU A 140 -14.68 4.68 -6.68
C GLU A 140 -15.11 5.56 -5.48
N GLN A 141 -14.17 6.27 -4.85
CA GLN A 141 -14.46 7.22 -3.77
C GLN A 141 -15.37 8.37 -4.24
N LYS A 142 -15.10 8.93 -5.43
CA LYS A 142 -15.96 9.95 -6.03
C LYS A 142 -17.38 9.42 -6.33
N ALA A 143 -17.51 8.13 -6.61
CA ALA A 143 -18.81 7.46 -6.79
C ALA A 143 -19.51 7.10 -5.47
N GLY A 144 -18.93 7.46 -4.31
CA GLY A 144 -19.53 7.27 -2.98
C GLY A 144 -19.38 5.87 -2.40
N MET A 145 -18.46 5.04 -2.90
CA MET A 145 -18.23 3.70 -2.36
C MET A 145 -17.62 3.78 -0.96
N ASN A 146 -18.17 2.96 -0.04
CA ASN A 146 -17.73 2.90 1.36
C ASN A 146 -16.98 1.57 1.61
N PRO A 147 -15.70 1.59 2.03
CA PRO A 147 -14.92 0.38 2.23
C PRO A 147 -15.23 -0.40 3.52
N PHE A 148 -15.92 0.19 4.52
CA PHE A 148 -15.99 -0.39 5.87
C PHE A 148 -16.69 -1.74 5.92
N GLU A 149 -17.79 -1.94 5.19
CA GLU A 149 -18.48 -3.24 5.15
C GLU A 149 -17.60 -4.33 4.50
N THR A 150 -16.84 -3.96 3.47
CA THR A 150 -15.87 -4.86 2.83
C THR A 150 -14.75 -5.22 3.82
N ILE A 151 -14.19 -4.26 4.55
CA ILE A 151 -13.14 -4.50 5.56
C ILE A 151 -13.64 -5.46 6.63
N LYS A 152 -14.84 -5.23 7.16
CA LYS A 152 -15.49 -6.08 8.17
C LYS A 152 -15.71 -7.50 7.68
N ALA A 153 -16.22 -7.67 6.46
CA ALA A 153 -16.45 -8.99 5.90
C ALA A 153 -15.15 -9.73 5.56
N PHE A 154 -14.15 -8.99 5.04
CA PHE A 154 -12.83 -9.51 4.69
C PHE A 154 -12.10 -10.03 5.93
N SER A 155 -12.03 -9.26 7.00
CA SER A 155 -11.32 -9.62 8.24
C SER A 155 -11.85 -10.89 8.90
N LYS A 156 -13.12 -11.26 8.63
CA LYS A 156 -13.75 -12.50 9.15
C LYS A 156 -13.45 -13.74 8.31
N LYS A 157 -13.20 -13.56 7.00
CA LYS A 157 -13.08 -14.68 6.05
C LYS A 157 -11.64 -14.96 5.62
N ILE A 158 -10.81 -13.92 5.50
CA ILE A 158 -9.47 -14.03 4.96
C ILE A 158 -8.45 -13.97 6.09
N SER A 159 -7.66 -15.02 6.24
CA SER A 159 -6.61 -15.11 7.26
C SER A 159 -5.27 -14.46 6.86
N VAL A 160 -5.09 -14.15 5.56
CA VAL A 160 -3.90 -13.45 5.07
C VAL A 160 -3.90 -12.02 5.60
N PRO A 161 -2.77 -11.49 6.10
CA PRO A 161 -2.65 -10.10 6.52
C PRO A 161 -3.11 -9.13 5.42
N PHE A 162 -3.75 -8.03 5.81
CA PHE A 162 -4.28 -7.10 4.83
C PHE A 162 -3.94 -5.63 5.14
N ALA A 163 -3.88 -4.86 4.08
CA ALA A 163 -3.79 -3.42 4.08
C ALA A 163 -5.15 -2.81 3.72
N VAL A 164 -5.37 -1.57 4.16
CA VAL A 164 -6.53 -0.77 3.78
C VAL A 164 -6.06 0.52 3.13
N ALA A 165 -6.62 0.84 1.97
CA ALA A 165 -6.30 2.04 1.19
C ALA A 165 -7.54 2.72 0.62
N GLY A 166 -7.43 4.02 0.39
CA GLY A 166 -8.44 4.81 -0.31
C GLY A 166 -9.18 5.80 0.57
N GLY A 167 -8.78 7.06 0.52
CA GLY A 167 -9.46 8.19 1.14
C GLY A 167 -9.48 8.21 2.67
N ILE A 168 -8.61 7.45 3.32
CA ILE A 168 -8.57 7.32 4.78
C ILE A 168 -8.15 8.64 5.43
N LYS A 169 -8.88 9.00 6.49
CA LYS A 169 -8.66 10.19 7.32
C LYS A 169 -8.61 9.79 8.81
N PRO A 170 -8.17 10.69 9.72
CA PRO A 170 -8.09 10.39 11.15
C PRO A 170 -9.39 9.85 11.75
N GLU A 171 -10.54 10.40 11.38
CA GLU A 171 -11.86 9.97 11.85
C GLU A 171 -12.26 8.55 11.43
N ASP A 172 -11.58 7.98 10.45
CA ASP A 172 -11.84 6.62 9.97
C ASP A 172 -11.06 5.57 10.75
N ILE A 173 -9.98 5.98 11.42
CA ILE A 173 -9.09 5.06 12.16
C ILE A 173 -9.88 4.23 13.19
N SER A 174 -10.75 4.89 13.96
CA SER A 174 -11.58 4.21 14.96
C SER A 174 -12.53 3.16 14.37
N LYS A 175 -12.92 3.31 13.09
CA LYS A 175 -13.79 2.37 12.38
C LYS A 175 -13.01 1.21 11.75
N ILE A 176 -11.73 1.42 11.41
CA ILE A 176 -10.86 0.45 10.74
C ILE A 176 -10.15 -0.46 11.75
N MET A 177 -9.64 0.11 12.83
CA MET A 177 -8.82 -0.58 13.83
C MET A 177 -9.46 -1.83 14.46
N PRO A 178 -10.79 -1.92 14.70
CA PRO A 178 -11.43 -3.13 15.23
C PRO A 178 -11.26 -4.37 14.34
N PHE A 179 -10.91 -4.20 13.07
CA PHE A 179 -10.71 -5.29 12.12
C PHE A 179 -9.25 -5.72 11.96
N ASN A 180 -8.35 -5.13 12.77
CA ASN A 180 -6.94 -5.48 12.86
C ASN A 180 -6.18 -5.53 11.51
N PRO A 181 -6.21 -4.45 10.71
CA PRO A 181 -5.39 -4.38 9.50
C PRO A 181 -3.91 -4.42 9.87
N SER A 182 -3.06 -4.90 8.96
CA SER A 182 -1.61 -4.88 9.14
C SER A 182 -0.98 -3.56 8.68
N ILE A 183 -1.61 -2.91 7.71
CA ILE A 183 -1.12 -1.66 7.10
C ILE A 183 -2.31 -0.73 6.87
N ILE A 184 -2.15 0.55 7.19
CA ILE A 184 -3.06 1.62 6.85
C ILE A 184 -2.34 2.54 5.86
N ILE A 185 -2.86 2.63 4.63
CA ILE A 185 -2.26 3.37 3.52
C ILE A 185 -2.96 4.70 3.34
N VAL A 186 -2.22 5.79 3.49
CA VAL A 186 -2.74 7.15 3.36
C VAL A 186 -1.93 7.94 2.34
N GLY A 187 -2.60 8.44 1.31
CA GLY A 187 -2.01 9.30 0.28
C GLY A 187 -2.43 10.75 0.44
N GLY A 188 -3.45 11.18 -0.29
CA GLY A 188 -3.82 12.58 -0.48
C GLY A 188 -4.11 13.38 0.79
N TYR A 189 -4.60 12.75 1.86
CA TYR A 189 -4.81 13.44 3.13
C TYR A 189 -3.51 14.02 3.70
N ILE A 190 -2.40 13.31 3.54
CA ILE A 190 -1.07 13.75 4.01
C ILE A 190 -0.39 14.59 2.92
N THR A 191 -0.26 14.03 1.70
CA THR A 191 0.61 14.59 0.65
C THR A 191 0.09 15.91 0.08
N LYS A 192 -1.23 16.18 0.17
CA LYS A 192 -1.86 17.43 -0.27
C LYS A 192 -2.15 18.40 0.88
N ALA A 193 -1.80 18.04 2.12
CA ALA A 193 -1.97 18.91 3.27
C ALA A 193 -1.02 20.12 3.16
N GLN A 194 -1.44 21.26 3.67
CA GLN A 194 -0.57 22.43 3.81
C GLN A 194 0.65 22.13 4.69
N TYR A 195 0.48 21.26 5.70
CA TYR A 195 1.51 20.81 6.63
C TYR A 195 1.50 19.28 6.69
N PRO A 196 2.21 18.59 5.76
CA PRO A 196 2.23 17.11 5.70
C PRO A 196 2.65 16.45 7.00
N LYS A 197 3.64 17.03 7.69
CA LYS A 197 4.12 16.54 8.98
C LYS A 197 3.00 16.47 10.03
N GLU A 198 2.21 17.52 10.17
CA GLU A 198 1.11 17.56 11.16
C GLU A 198 -0.01 16.58 10.80
N ALA A 199 -0.31 16.42 9.51
CA ALA A 199 -1.29 15.44 9.05
C ALA A 199 -0.84 14.00 9.34
N ALA A 200 0.43 13.68 9.09
CA ALA A 200 1.01 12.37 9.39
C ALA A 200 1.05 12.11 10.91
N LYS A 201 1.46 13.09 11.70
CA LYS A 201 1.49 13.02 13.16
C LYS A 201 0.10 12.72 13.75
N LEU A 202 -0.93 13.39 13.25
CA LEU A 202 -2.31 13.15 13.71
C LEU A 202 -2.75 11.72 13.44
N LEU A 203 -2.56 11.21 12.21
CA LEU A 203 -2.89 9.82 11.86
C LEU A 203 -2.11 8.82 12.70
N HIS A 204 -0.82 9.03 12.86
CA HIS A 204 0.03 8.17 13.69
C HIS A 204 -0.45 8.15 15.15
N ALA A 205 -0.85 9.32 15.69
CA ALA A 205 -1.38 9.42 17.05
C ALA A 205 -2.72 8.67 17.21
N GLU A 206 -3.64 8.78 16.23
CA GLU A 206 -4.91 8.03 16.24
C GLU A 206 -4.67 6.52 16.19
N ILE A 207 -3.74 6.04 15.35
CA ILE A 207 -3.37 4.62 15.28
C ILE A 207 -2.79 4.14 16.62
N LYS A 208 -1.86 4.89 17.20
CA LYS A 208 -1.22 4.56 18.50
C LYS A 208 -2.19 4.67 19.67
N GLY A 209 -3.10 5.65 19.64
CA GLY A 209 -4.07 5.89 20.72
C GLY A 209 -5.14 4.82 20.83
N PHE A 210 -5.41 4.07 19.77
CA PHE A 210 -6.43 3.03 19.78
C PHE A 210 -6.06 1.83 20.68
N GLU A 211 -4.78 1.53 20.84
CA GLU A 211 -4.30 0.43 21.69
C GLU A 211 -4.42 0.70 23.21
N LYS A 212 -4.63 1.96 23.60
CA LYS A 212 -4.70 2.35 25.01
C LYS A 212 -6.14 2.36 25.57
N LYS A 213 -7.12 2.03 24.73
CA LYS A 213 -8.53 1.90 25.10
C LYS A 213 -8.96 0.46 25.15
#